data_9b3f3ad73c625d99d725cce5b89eaf70
#
_entry.id   9b3f3ad73c625d99d725cce5b89eaf70
#
_cell.length_a   1.000
_cell.length_b   1.000
_cell.length_c   1.000
_cell.angle_alpha   90.00
_cell.angle_beta   90.00
_cell.angle_gamma   90.00
#
_symmetry.space_group_name_H-M   'P 1'
#
loop_
_entity.id
_entity.type
_entity.pdbx_description
1 polymer ?
#
loop_
_entity_poly.entity_id
_entity_poly.type
_entity_poly.pdbx_seq_one_letter_code
_entity_poly.pdbx_strand_id
1 'polypeptide(L)'
;MKTIPSLDSIKDPKFKRIAQKIVSEMKRLEVPGVAVGIWHKGKEFADGFGVTSLEHPLPVTADTLFQIGSISKTFTGTMLMQLVEQGKVDLDAPAKKYIKDLKLRDKNVEKKVTVRQLLTHMGGWVGDYFNDFGNGDDALDRMVKDIAKLPQVQPLGTIWSYNNTGFNIAARLIEIVTKKPYEQAAREMLLDPLGLNMSFFYPSDLLFTHRFVVGHQKVKDKVQVARPWAIGRAGNGVGGVVSTVRDLLKYARFHMSNGKKNVITGKSLRAMRVPQADAGPRGLMGITWFIRKAADLTICAHGGATNGQKAYFFFIPDENFALAILTNSDDGGIITTNVFNSALDIYFVTKIELPKLIKTPTNELRKFVGRYRIGTECFDLKVKGKYLIYHHIPLGGFPTPDTPPGPAMPPMRFAFYEKDKVIGLDEPYKNALGDFIRDEKGRLQFFRVGGRAHQKIR
;
A
#
# COMPACT_ATOMS: atom_id res chain seq x y z
N MET A 1 -20.66 19.65 8.11
CA MET A 1 -20.90 18.19 7.95
C MET A 1 -22.38 17.87 7.70
N LYS A 2 -23.01 18.45 6.65
CA LYS A 2 -24.46 18.24 6.35
C LYS A 2 -24.76 17.02 5.45
N THR A 3 -23.81 16.11 5.22
CA THR A 3 -23.93 15.03 4.21
C THR A 3 -23.55 13.65 4.71
N ILE A 4 -23.72 13.39 6.01
CA ILE A 4 -23.67 12.02 6.52
C ILE A 4 -25.08 11.45 6.36
N PRO A 5 -25.31 10.40 5.54
CA PRO A 5 -26.60 9.77 5.41
C PRO A 5 -27.09 9.28 6.77
N SER A 6 -28.41 9.25 6.97
CA SER A 6 -28.98 8.64 8.18
C SER A 6 -28.55 7.17 8.24
N LEU A 7 -27.91 6.77 9.32
CA LEU A 7 -27.54 5.37 9.55
C LEU A 7 -28.77 4.45 9.75
N ASP A 8 -29.95 5.03 9.83
CA ASP A 8 -31.20 4.28 10.00
C ASP A 8 -31.64 3.55 8.73
N SER A 9 -31.19 4.02 7.56
CA SER A 9 -31.39 3.33 6.29
C SER A 9 -30.61 2.01 6.18
N ILE A 10 -29.55 1.82 6.97
CA ILE A 10 -28.71 0.62 6.96
C ILE A 10 -29.42 -0.49 7.76
N LYS A 11 -29.93 -1.50 7.04
CA LYS A 11 -30.72 -2.60 7.62
C LYS A 11 -29.85 -3.69 8.27
N ASP A 12 -28.65 -3.98 7.70
CA ASP A 12 -27.78 -5.01 8.26
C ASP A 12 -27.10 -4.53 9.55
N PRO A 13 -27.27 -5.21 10.68
CA PRO A 13 -26.77 -4.75 11.97
C PRO A 13 -25.24 -4.76 12.07
N LYS A 14 -24.56 -5.70 11.39
CA LYS A 14 -23.09 -5.75 11.39
C LYS A 14 -22.52 -4.61 10.56
N PHE A 15 -23.07 -4.37 9.37
CA PHE A 15 -22.67 -3.25 8.53
C PHE A 15 -22.99 -1.90 9.18
N LYS A 16 -24.15 -1.78 9.88
CA LYS A 16 -24.49 -0.57 10.64
C LYS A 16 -23.45 -0.25 11.72
N ARG A 17 -22.94 -1.25 12.44
CA ARG A 17 -21.85 -1.06 13.42
C ARG A 17 -20.56 -0.55 12.77
N ILE A 18 -20.21 -1.06 11.58
CA ILE A 18 -19.05 -0.55 10.81
C ILE A 18 -19.28 0.91 10.41
N ALA A 19 -20.45 1.25 9.88
CA ALA A 19 -20.82 2.61 9.50
C ALA A 19 -20.77 3.58 10.70
N GLN A 20 -21.28 3.19 11.86
CA GLN A 20 -21.19 3.95 13.10
C GLN A 20 -19.73 4.22 13.49
N LYS A 21 -18.87 3.21 13.40
CA LYS A 21 -17.44 3.37 13.68
C LYS A 21 -16.80 4.35 12.69
N ILE A 22 -17.07 4.24 11.39
CA ILE A 22 -16.57 5.16 10.37
C ILE A 22 -16.98 6.60 10.69
N VAL A 23 -18.27 6.85 10.92
CA VAL A 23 -18.78 8.20 11.17
C VAL A 23 -18.19 8.80 12.44
N SER A 24 -18.00 8.00 13.50
CA SER A 24 -17.33 8.44 14.73
C SER A 24 -15.88 8.85 14.49
N GLU A 25 -15.12 8.03 13.76
CA GLU A 25 -13.72 8.32 13.45
C GLU A 25 -13.58 9.52 12.49
N MET A 26 -14.46 9.65 11.48
CA MET A 26 -14.49 10.81 10.59
C MET A 26 -14.63 12.12 11.37
N LYS A 27 -15.54 12.14 12.36
CA LYS A 27 -15.73 13.31 13.23
C LYS A 27 -14.49 13.60 14.07
N ARG A 28 -13.87 12.56 14.66
CA ARG A 28 -12.70 12.70 15.54
C ARG A 28 -11.46 13.18 14.79
N LEU A 29 -11.28 12.71 13.55
CA LEU A 29 -10.08 12.95 12.73
C LEU A 29 -10.30 14.04 11.66
N GLU A 30 -11.48 14.61 11.58
CA GLU A 30 -11.84 15.61 10.56
C GLU A 30 -11.65 15.10 9.13
N VAL A 31 -11.87 13.79 8.88
CA VAL A 31 -11.78 13.18 7.55
C VAL A 31 -13.01 13.52 6.72
N PRO A 32 -12.87 14.20 5.56
CA PRO A 32 -14.01 14.73 4.82
C PRO A 32 -14.91 13.66 4.18
N GLY A 33 -14.34 12.57 3.67
CA GLY A 33 -15.08 11.56 2.95
C GLY A 33 -14.51 10.15 3.08
N VAL A 34 -15.39 9.16 3.18
CA VAL A 34 -15.08 7.73 3.27
C VAL A 34 -16.08 6.93 2.47
N ALA A 35 -15.63 5.96 1.67
CA ALA A 35 -16.45 4.90 1.11
C ALA A 35 -16.04 3.55 1.69
N VAL A 36 -17.01 2.68 1.96
CA VAL A 36 -16.78 1.32 2.46
C VAL A 36 -17.63 0.31 1.71
N GLY A 37 -17.03 -0.82 1.37
CA GLY A 37 -17.71 -1.96 0.80
C GLY A 37 -17.34 -3.25 1.54
N ILE A 38 -18.31 -4.11 1.78
CA ILE A 38 -18.15 -5.43 2.40
C ILE A 38 -18.85 -6.47 1.54
N TRP A 39 -18.14 -7.54 1.22
CA TRP A 39 -18.69 -8.77 0.70
C TRP A 39 -18.65 -9.84 1.79
N HIS A 40 -19.79 -10.44 2.08
CA HIS A 40 -19.86 -11.50 3.07
C HIS A 40 -20.89 -12.56 2.66
N LYS A 41 -20.43 -13.78 2.43
CA LYS A 41 -21.26 -14.97 2.16
C LYS A 41 -22.36 -14.73 1.10
N GLY A 42 -21.99 -14.12 -0.03
CA GLY A 42 -22.90 -13.88 -1.15
C GLY A 42 -23.66 -12.55 -1.13
N LYS A 43 -23.49 -11.74 -0.07
CA LYS A 43 -24.15 -10.44 0.05
C LYS A 43 -23.13 -9.30 -0.02
N GLU A 44 -23.48 -8.24 -0.74
CA GLU A 44 -22.74 -7.01 -0.82
C GLU A 44 -23.42 -5.93 0.02
N PHE A 45 -22.61 -5.24 0.82
CA PHE A 45 -23.00 -4.05 1.58
C PHE A 45 -22.01 -2.94 1.22
N ALA A 46 -22.49 -1.81 0.76
CA ALA A 46 -21.60 -0.70 0.40
C ALA A 46 -22.28 0.65 0.59
N ASP A 47 -21.54 1.63 1.11
CA ASP A 47 -22.04 2.98 1.34
C ASP A 47 -20.88 4.00 1.33
N GLY A 48 -21.24 5.28 1.30
CA GLY A 48 -20.32 6.40 1.39
C GLY A 48 -20.79 7.44 2.40
N PHE A 49 -19.82 8.12 3.02
CA PHE A 49 -20.04 9.10 4.10
C PHE A 49 -19.23 10.36 3.83
N GLY A 50 -19.84 11.52 4.10
CA GLY A 50 -19.17 12.81 3.95
C GLY A 50 -19.14 13.32 2.51
N VAL A 51 -18.06 14.06 2.15
CA VAL A 51 -17.96 14.82 0.90
C VAL A 51 -16.70 14.48 0.10
N THR A 52 -16.80 14.64 -1.21
CA THR A 52 -15.73 14.41 -2.18
C THR A 52 -14.61 15.43 -2.07
N SER A 53 -14.95 16.67 -1.73
CA SER A 53 -14.05 17.82 -1.60
C SER A 53 -14.63 18.81 -0.57
N LEU A 54 -13.77 19.47 0.20
CA LEU A 54 -14.19 20.59 1.05
C LEU A 54 -14.44 21.87 0.25
N GLU A 55 -13.77 22.03 -0.91
CA GLU A 55 -13.92 23.21 -1.77
C GLU A 55 -15.18 23.09 -2.67
N HIS A 56 -15.49 21.86 -3.14
CA HIS A 56 -16.63 21.58 -4.03
C HIS A 56 -17.36 20.33 -3.54
N PRO A 57 -18.17 20.44 -2.49
CA PRO A 57 -18.71 19.29 -1.79
C PRO A 57 -19.84 18.61 -2.58
N LEU A 58 -19.62 17.36 -2.94
CA LEU A 58 -20.65 16.41 -3.37
C LEU A 58 -20.68 15.24 -2.37
N PRO A 59 -21.81 14.59 -2.12
CA PRO A 59 -21.87 13.44 -1.23
C PRO A 59 -20.99 12.29 -1.73
N VAL A 60 -20.21 11.67 -0.86
CA VAL A 60 -19.55 10.39 -1.14
C VAL A 60 -20.60 9.28 -1.13
N THR A 61 -20.51 8.38 -2.09
CA THR A 61 -21.34 7.17 -2.22
C THR A 61 -20.45 5.94 -2.42
N ALA A 62 -21.03 4.74 -2.45
CA ALA A 62 -20.31 3.50 -2.79
C ALA A 62 -19.72 3.51 -4.21
N ASP A 63 -20.24 4.35 -5.10
CA ASP A 63 -19.80 4.47 -6.49
C ASP A 63 -18.87 5.67 -6.72
N THR A 64 -18.48 6.35 -5.65
CA THR A 64 -17.50 7.44 -5.71
C THR A 64 -16.11 6.89 -5.98
N LEU A 65 -15.38 7.54 -6.88
CA LEU A 65 -14.04 7.17 -7.31
C LEU A 65 -12.98 7.74 -6.38
N PHE A 66 -12.03 6.88 -5.98
CA PHE A 66 -10.87 7.23 -5.18
C PHE A 66 -9.60 6.71 -5.84
N GLN A 67 -8.49 7.40 -5.67
CA GLN A 67 -7.19 6.81 -5.93
C GLN A 67 -6.95 5.70 -4.90
N ILE A 68 -6.73 4.48 -5.38
CA ILE A 68 -6.51 3.34 -4.50
C ILE A 68 -5.04 3.11 -4.14
N GLY A 69 -4.15 3.98 -4.65
CA GLY A 69 -2.74 3.93 -4.36
C GLY A 69 -2.14 2.55 -4.61
N SER A 70 -1.30 2.10 -3.73
CA SER A 70 -0.54 0.85 -3.89
C SER A 70 -1.37 -0.43 -4.02
N ILE A 71 -2.69 -0.41 -3.83
CA ILE A 71 -3.55 -1.53 -4.22
C ILE A 71 -3.39 -1.82 -5.73
N SER A 72 -3.04 -0.83 -6.54
CA SER A 72 -2.70 -0.96 -7.97
C SER A 72 -1.64 -2.04 -8.25
N LYS A 73 -0.71 -2.26 -7.32
CA LYS A 73 0.32 -3.30 -7.45
C LYS A 73 -0.26 -4.70 -7.57
N THR A 74 -1.41 -4.93 -6.95
CA THR A 74 -2.08 -6.22 -7.04
C THR A 74 -2.62 -6.47 -8.45
N PHE A 75 -3.05 -5.43 -9.16
CA PHE A 75 -3.44 -5.48 -10.58
C PHE A 75 -2.24 -5.85 -11.45
N THR A 76 -1.10 -5.14 -11.28
CA THR A 76 0.17 -5.45 -11.97
C THR A 76 0.59 -6.90 -11.75
N GLY A 77 0.56 -7.37 -10.50
CA GLY A 77 0.91 -8.76 -10.18
C GLY A 77 -0.04 -9.77 -10.79
N THR A 78 -1.35 -9.49 -10.82
CA THR A 78 -2.33 -10.38 -11.45
C THR A 78 -2.10 -10.48 -12.96
N MET A 79 -1.81 -9.37 -13.64
CA MET A 79 -1.46 -9.36 -15.06
C MET A 79 -0.18 -10.14 -15.34
N LEU A 80 0.86 -9.97 -14.50
CA LEU A 80 2.10 -10.75 -14.65
C LEU A 80 1.84 -12.23 -14.43
N MET A 81 1.00 -12.61 -13.47
CA MET A 81 0.64 -14.01 -13.27
C MET A 81 -0.17 -14.61 -14.44
N GLN A 82 -0.95 -13.79 -15.17
CA GLN A 82 -1.54 -14.24 -16.43
C GLN A 82 -0.46 -14.55 -17.48
N LEU A 83 0.53 -13.67 -17.61
CA LEU A 83 1.65 -13.91 -18.54
C LEU A 83 2.51 -15.12 -18.12
N VAL A 84 2.63 -15.37 -16.82
CA VAL A 84 3.28 -16.60 -16.31
C VAL A 84 2.48 -17.83 -16.66
N GLU A 85 1.18 -17.82 -16.48
CA GLU A 85 0.30 -18.94 -16.83
C GLU A 85 0.30 -19.23 -18.35
N GLN A 86 0.47 -18.19 -19.16
CA GLN A 86 0.63 -18.30 -20.63
C GLN A 86 2.03 -18.75 -21.06
N GLY A 87 2.95 -18.99 -20.12
CA GLY A 87 4.35 -19.35 -20.44
C GLY A 87 5.20 -18.22 -21.05
N LYS A 88 4.67 -16.98 -21.10
CA LYS A 88 5.37 -15.82 -21.65
C LYS A 88 6.38 -15.21 -20.68
N VAL A 89 6.15 -15.38 -19.37
CA VAL A 89 7.01 -14.89 -18.29
C VAL A 89 7.28 -16.04 -17.33
N ASP A 90 8.51 -16.10 -16.83
CA ASP A 90 8.93 -16.99 -15.76
C ASP A 90 9.27 -16.11 -14.54
N LEU A 91 8.64 -16.40 -13.39
CA LEU A 91 8.85 -15.64 -12.16
C LEU A 91 10.31 -15.69 -11.67
N ASP A 92 11.00 -16.79 -11.92
CA ASP A 92 12.35 -17.02 -11.43
C ASP A 92 13.44 -16.62 -12.43
N ALA A 93 13.02 -16.23 -13.63
CA ALA A 93 13.95 -15.66 -14.62
C ALA A 93 14.35 -14.22 -14.23
N PRO A 94 15.59 -13.82 -14.53
CA PRO A 94 16.02 -12.43 -14.38
C PRO A 94 15.15 -11.47 -15.21
N ALA A 95 14.75 -10.34 -14.64
CA ALA A 95 13.95 -9.32 -15.34
C ALA A 95 14.64 -8.85 -16.63
N LYS A 96 15.97 -8.82 -16.66
CA LYS A 96 16.78 -8.48 -17.82
C LYS A 96 16.60 -9.44 -19.02
N LYS A 97 16.10 -10.65 -18.79
CA LYS A 97 15.72 -11.56 -19.88
C LYS A 97 14.64 -10.94 -20.79
N TYR A 98 13.74 -10.16 -20.20
CA TYR A 98 12.61 -9.52 -20.88
C TYR A 98 12.92 -8.06 -21.24
N ILE A 99 13.50 -7.30 -20.32
CA ILE A 99 13.89 -5.88 -20.49
C ILE A 99 15.37 -5.84 -20.81
N LYS A 100 15.74 -5.99 -22.10
CA LYS A 100 17.15 -6.15 -22.54
C LYS A 100 18.04 -4.96 -22.16
N ASP A 101 17.49 -3.77 -22.19
CA ASP A 101 18.14 -2.50 -21.85
C ASP A 101 18.01 -2.10 -20.38
N LEU A 102 17.43 -2.96 -19.52
CA LEU A 102 17.37 -2.72 -18.08
C LEU A 102 18.76 -2.42 -17.52
N LYS A 103 18.87 -1.30 -16.83
CA LYS A 103 20.07 -0.88 -16.12
C LYS A 103 19.76 -0.61 -14.66
N LEU A 104 20.58 -1.14 -13.77
CA LEU A 104 20.58 -0.81 -12.35
C LEU A 104 21.98 -0.38 -11.95
N ARG A 105 22.10 0.40 -10.87
CA ARG A 105 23.40 0.88 -10.39
C ARG A 105 24.32 -0.27 -10.00
N ASP A 106 23.78 -1.27 -9.28
CA ASP A 106 24.50 -2.51 -8.99
C ASP A 106 24.38 -3.48 -10.17
N LYS A 107 25.52 -3.77 -10.83
CA LYS A 107 25.58 -4.60 -12.03
C LYS A 107 25.33 -6.09 -11.76
N ASN A 108 25.56 -6.55 -10.54
CA ASN A 108 25.23 -7.93 -10.15
C ASN A 108 23.71 -8.08 -9.95
N VAL A 109 23.08 -7.11 -9.28
CA VAL A 109 21.63 -7.06 -9.11
C VAL A 109 20.93 -6.92 -10.47
N GLU A 110 21.43 -6.04 -11.36
CA GLU A 110 20.92 -5.88 -12.73
C GLU A 110 20.79 -7.21 -13.48
N LYS A 111 21.81 -8.07 -13.35
CA LYS A 111 21.85 -9.36 -14.04
C LYS A 111 20.99 -10.43 -13.39
N LYS A 112 20.73 -10.35 -12.08
CA LYS A 112 20.19 -11.46 -11.29
C LYS A 112 18.78 -11.22 -10.75
N VAL A 113 18.31 -9.96 -10.62
CA VAL A 113 17.01 -9.69 -10.02
C VAL A 113 15.90 -10.39 -10.82
N THR A 114 15.17 -11.26 -10.14
CA THR A 114 14.09 -12.03 -10.77
C THR A 114 12.77 -11.27 -10.79
N VAL A 115 11.86 -11.66 -11.68
CA VAL A 115 10.50 -11.13 -11.71
C VAL A 115 9.79 -11.32 -10.36
N ARG A 116 10.00 -12.49 -9.72
CA ARG A 116 9.50 -12.77 -8.36
C ARG A 116 9.97 -11.74 -7.35
N GLN A 117 11.27 -11.43 -7.35
CA GLN A 117 11.85 -10.47 -6.41
C GLN A 117 11.32 -9.04 -6.61
N LEU A 118 10.96 -8.64 -7.84
CA LEU A 118 10.24 -7.38 -8.09
C LEU A 118 8.88 -7.37 -7.40
N LEU A 119 8.11 -8.44 -7.55
CA LEU A 119 6.73 -8.57 -7.04
C LEU A 119 6.64 -8.81 -5.53
N THR A 120 7.75 -9.13 -4.90
CA THR A 120 7.83 -9.44 -3.46
C THR A 120 8.66 -8.46 -2.66
N HIS A 121 9.07 -7.32 -3.26
CA HIS A 121 9.85 -6.26 -2.62
C HIS A 121 11.23 -6.72 -2.11
N MET A 122 11.88 -7.63 -2.82
CA MET A 122 13.18 -8.21 -2.45
C MET A 122 14.34 -7.65 -3.29
N GLY A 123 14.14 -6.56 -4.01
CA GLY A 123 15.16 -5.98 -4.90
C GLY A 123 16.34 -5.32 -4.18
N GLY A 124 16.09 -4.70 -3.03
CA GLY A 124 17.13 -4.16 -2.14
C GLY A 124 17.67 -2.77 -2.48
N TRP A 125 17.27 -2.13 -3.59
CA TRP A 125 17.62 -0.73 -3.89
C TRP A 125 16.56 0.24 -3.35
N VAL A 126 16.86 1.54 -3.36
CA VAL A 126 15.91 2.59 -2.97
C VAL A 126 14.62 2.45 -3.78
N GLY A 127 13.51 2.21 -3.09
CA GLY A 127 12.22 1.89 -3.71
C GLY A 127 11.33 3.10 -3.95
N ASP A 128 11.45 4.13 -3.16
CA ASP A 128 10.59 5.31 -3.23
C ASP A 128 11.25 6.37 -4.14
N TYR A 129 10.71 6.49 -5.35
CA TYR A 129 11.16 7.40 -6.39
C TYR A 129 9.97 7.82 -7.24
N PHE A 130 9.65 9.12 -7.25
CA PHE A 130 8.38 9.65 -7.75
C PHE A 130 8.54 10.76 -8.78
N ASN A 131 9.65 10.77 -9.53
CA ASN A 131 9.82 11.73 -10.61
C ASN A 131 8.70 11.60 -11.64
N ASP A 132 8.25 12.74 -12.13
CA ASP A 132 7.29 12.80 -13.23
C ASP A 132 8.03 12.75 -14.57
N PHE A 133 7.62 11.82 -15.42
CA PHE A 133 8.14 11.63 -16.77
C PHE A 133 7.14 12.06 -17.85
N GLY A 134 6.12 12.85 -17.46
CA GLY A 134 5.06 13.33 -18.35
C GLY A 134 4.01 12.27 -18.67
N ASN A 135 3.17 12.57 -19.67
CA ASN A 135 1.98 11.80 -20.01
C ASN A 135 2.12 10.98 -21.31
N GLY A 136 3.31 10.96 -21.93
CA GLY A 136 3.58 10.17 -23.15
C GLY A 136 3.62 8.66 -22.87
N ASP A 137 3.40 7.85 -23.91
CA ASP A 137 3.47 6.38 -23.81
C ASP A 137 4.87 5.87 -23.43
N ASP A 138 5.88 6.70 -23.57
CA ASP A 138 7.27 6.44 -23.18
C ASP A 138 7.57 6.77 -21.70
N ALA A 139 6.61 7.32 -20.94
CA ALA A 139 6.84 7.79 -19.57
C ALA A 139 7.38 6.68 -18.66
N LEU A 140 6.80 5.47 -18.76
CA LEU A 140 7.25 4.32 -17.95
C LEU A 140 8.63 3.81 -18.38
N ASP A 141 8.93 3.81 -19.66
CA ASP A 141 10.26 3.47 -20.19
C ASP A 141 11.34 4.43 -19.66
N ARG A 142 11.06 5.75 -19.73
CA ARG A 142 11.96 6.79 -19.18
C ARG A 142 12.14 6.63 -17.67
N MET A 143 11.09 6.35 -16.93
CA MET A 143 11.15 6.07 -15.50
C MET A 143 12.08 4.88 -15.21
N VAL A 144 11.92 3.75 -15.93
CA VAL A 144 12.73 2.54 -15.73
C VAL A 144 14.19 2.78 -16.08
N LYS A 145 14.48 3.57 -17.12
CA LYS A 145 15.87 3.99 -17.43
C LYS A 145 16.49 4.85 -16.33
N ASP A 146 15.71 5.73 -15.72
CA ASP A 146 16.17 6.63 -14.67
C ASP A 146 16.41 5.93 -13.31
N ILE A 147 15.72 4.80 -13.05
CA ILE A 147 15.96 3.93 -11.89
C ILE A 147 17.44 3.47 -11.80
N ALA A 148 18.16 3.45 -12.93
CA ALA A 148 19.58 3.08 -12.98
C ALA A 148 20.50 3.87 -12.04
N LYS A 149 20.09 5.07 -11.60
CA LYS A 149 20.86 5.91 -10.68
C LYS A 149 20.63 5.60 -9.19
N LEU A 150 19.58 4.84 -8.87
CA LEU A 150 19.18 4.60 -7.49
C LEU A 150 20.18 3.66 -6.78
N PRO A 151 20.60 3.99 -5.55
CA PRO A 151 21.57 3.18 -4.83
C PRO A 151 20.98 1.85 -4.35
N GLN A 152 21.80 0.79 -4.42
CA GLN A 152 21.55 -0.46 -3.71
C GLN A 152 21.79 -0.21 -2.22
N VAL A 153 20.83 -0.57 -1.37
CA VAL A 153 20.89 -0.35 0.09
C VAL A 153 21.06 -1.67 0.83
N GLN A 154 20.44 -2.73 0.33
CA GLN A 154 20.49 -4.07 0.92
C GLN A 154 20.91 -5.09 -0.14
N PRO A 155 21.53 -6.22 0.24
CA PRO A 155 21.82 -7.26 -0.72
C PRO A 155 20.53 -7.82 -1.35
N LEU A 156 20.58 -8.16 -2.63
CA LEU A 156 19.46 -8.74 -3.37
C LEU A 156 18.92 -9.98 -2.67
N GLY A 157 17.61 -10.02 -2.46
CA GLY A 157 16.92 -11.19 -1.94
C GLY A 157 17.08 -11.46 -0.44
N THR A 158 17.74 -10.56 0.34
CA THR A 158 18.06 -10.84 1.75
C THR A 158 17.12 -10.17 2.75
N ILE A 159 16.77 -8.91 2.51
CA ILE A 159 15.96 -8.11 3.43
C ILE A 159 14.74 -7.60 2.68
N TRP A 160 13.58 -7.92 3.18
CA TRP A 160 12.34 -7.36 2.67
C TRP A 160 12.24 -5.87 3.03
N SER A 161 12.09 -5.05 1.99
CA SER A 161 11.87 -3.62 2.13
C SER A 161 10.96 -3.16 1.00
N TYR A 162 9.84 -2.52 1.33
CA TYR A 162 8.86 -2.09 0.34
C TYR A 162 9.49 -1.27 -0.78
N ASN A 163 9.22 -1.65 -2.03
CA ASN A 163 9.91 -1.10 -3.18
C ASN A 163 8.92 -0.77 -4.31
N ASN A 164 8.67 0.52 -4.53
CA ASN A 164 7.78 1.01 -5.58
C ASN A 164 8.43 0.84 -6.97
N THR A 165 9.71 1.18 -7.10
CA THR A 165 10.41 1.14 -8.40
C THR A 165 10.56 -0.28 -8.96
N GLY A 166 10.56 -1.31 -8.12
CA GLY A 166 10.46 -2.70 -8.58
C GLY A 166 9.18 -2.96 -9.34
N PHE A 167 8.08 -2.32 -8.95
CA PHE A 167 6.79 -2.42 -9.65
C PHE A 167 6.74 -1.57 -10.93
N ASN A 168 7.52 -0.47 -11.03
CA ASN A 168 7.69 0.20 -12.33
C ASN A 168 8.39 -0.73 -13.33
N ILE A 169 9.43 -1.45 -12.91
CA ILE A 169 10.09 -2.47 -13.75
C ILE A 169 9.12 -3.60 -14.12
N ALA A 170 8.32 -4.07 -13.16
CA ALA A 170 7.30 -5.10 -13.40
C ALA A 170 6.21 -4.63 -14.39
N ALA A 171 5.74 -3.40 -14.27
CA ALA A 171 4.79 -2.80 -15.21
C ALA A 171 5.42 -2.64 -16.62
N ARG A 172 6.68 -2.20 -16.72
CA ARG A 172 7.40 -2.12 -17.99
C ARG A 172 7.56 -3.50 -18.67
N LEU A 173 7.77 -4.54 -17.88
CA LEU A 173 7.81 -5.90 -18.41
C LEU A 173 6.49 -6.29 -19.08
N ILE A 174 5.35 -5.89 -18.51
CA ILE A 174 4.03 -6.10 -19.12
C ILE A 174 3.96 -5.39 -20.47
N GLU A 175 4.36 -4.12 -20.57
CA GLU A 175 4.36 -3.36 -21.83
C GLU A 175 5.17 -4.08 -22.91
N ILE A 176 6.38 -4.54 -22.58
CA ILE A 176 7.28 -5.22 -23.51
C ILE A 176 6.68 -6.53 -24.01
N VAL A 177 6.13 -7.35 -23.11
CA VAL A 177 5.58 -8.66 -23.45
C VAL A 177 4.27 -8.54 -24.22
N THR A 178 3.44 -7.55 -23.89
CA THR A 178 2.15 -7.32 -24.55
C THR A 178 2.25 -6.43 -25.79
N LYS A 179 3.34 -5.67 -25.92
CA LYS A 179 3.54 -4.62 -26.93
C LYS A 179 2.46 -3.53 -26.88
N LYS A 180 1.98 -3.21 -25.69
CA LYS A 180 0.94 -2.22 -25.44
C LYS A 180 1.35 -1.32 -24.29
N PRO A 181 0.89 -0.05 -24.24
CA PRO A 181 0.97 0.76 -23.02
C PRO A 181 0.34 0.03 -21.82
N TYR A 182 0.88 0.26 -20.64
CA TYR A 182 0.45 -0.45 -19.42
C TYR A 182 -1.06 -0.38 -19.19
N GLU A 183 -1.65 0.79 -19.38
CA GLU A 183 -3.07 1.05 -19.13
C GLU A 183 -3.97 0.28 -20.11
N GLN A 184 -3.56 0.22 -21.39
CA GLN A 184 -4.26 -0.58 -22.41
C GLN A 184 -4.17 -2.07 -22.08
N ALA A 185 -2.98 -2.56 -21.74
CA ALA A 185 -2.80 -3.95 -21.34
C ALA A 185 -3.67 -4.29 -20.11
N ALA A 186 -3.71 -3.39 -19.10
CA ALA A 186 -4.52 -3.59 -17.90
C ALA A 186 -6.02 -3.62 -18.22
N ARG A 187 -6.50 -2.75 -19.10
CA ARG A 187 -7.90 -2.75 -19.53
C ARG A 187 -8.27 -4.07 -20.18
N GLU A 188 -7.51 -4.48 -21.19
CA GLU A 188 -7.82 -5.70 -21.97
C GLU A 188 -7.61 -7.00 -21.18
N MET A 189 -6.57 -7.07 -20.35
CA MET A 189 -6.23 -8.29 -19.61
C MET A 189 -7.05 -8.46 -18.33
N LEU A 190 -7.47 -7.35 -17.69
CA LEU A 190 -8.01 -7.42 -16.34
C LEU A 190 -9.31 -6.65 -16.16
N LEU A 191 -9.36 -5.34 -16.50
CA LEU A 191 -10.52 -4.52 -16.15
C LEU A 191 -11.78 -4.96 -16.91
N ASP A 192 -11.72 -4.98 -18.23
CA ASP A 192 -12.86 -5.36 -19.08
C ASP A 192 -13.28 -6.82 -18.83
N PRO A 193 -12.36 -7.80 -18.82
CA PRO A 193 -12.75 -9.19 -18.53
C PRO A 193 -13.41 -9.38 -17.15
N LEU A 194 -13.07 -8.59 -16.15
CA LEU A 194 -13.67 -8.68 -14.81
C LEU A 194 -14.88 -7.76 -14.61
N GLY A 195 -15.20 -6.91 -15.58
CA GLY A 195 -16.26 -5.93 -15.46
C GLY A 195 -15.98 -4.84 -14.42
N LEU A 196 -14.71 -4.44 -14.30
CA LEU A 196 -14.27 -3.34 -13.42
C LEU A 196 -14.46 -2.00 -14.16
N ASN A 197 -15.71 -1.70 -14.48
CA ASN A 197 -16.06 -0.59 -15.37
C ASN A 197 -15.88 0.79 -14.74
N MET A 198 -15.72 0.84 -13.41
CA MET A 198 -15.45 2.07 -12.66
C MET A 198 -14.02 2.06 -12.12
N SER A 199 -13.07 1.54 -12.93
CA SER A 199 -11.63 1.56 -12.64
C SER A 199 -10.88 2.20 -13.80
N PHE A 200 -10.05 3.21 -13.50
CA PHE A 200 -9.42 4.09 -14.48
C PHE A 200 -7.95 4.33 -14.13
N PHE A 201 -7.18 4.85 -15.09
CA PHE A 201 -5.78 5.24 -14.92
C PHE A 201 -5.52 6.72 -15.17
N TYR A 202 -6.26 7.32 -16.10
CA TYR A 202 -6.02 8.71 -16.48
C TYR A 202 -6.95 9.67 -15.75
N PRO A 203 -6.43 10.81 -15.26
CA PRO A 203 -7.29 11.86 -14.72
C PRO A 203 -8.35 12.35 -15.69
N SER A 204 -8.06 12.32 -17.01
CA SER A 204 -9.01 12.67 -18.08
C SER A 204 -10.23 11.76 -18.12
N ASP A 205 -10.09 10.47 -17.77
CA ASP A 205 -11.23 9.54 -17.75
C ASP A 205 -12.29 9.96 -16.73
N LEU A 206 -11.89 10.67 -15.68
CA LEU A 206 -12.79 11.09 -14.60
C LEU A 206 -13.74 12.20 -15.03
N LEU A 207 -13.41 12.94 -16.09
CA LEU A 207 -14.29 13.97 -16.68
C LEU A 207 -15.61 13.37 -17.21
N PHE A 208 -15.61 12.08 -17.53
CA PHE A 208 -16.78 11.33 -18.01
C PHE A 208 -17.52 10.61 -16.88
N THR A 209 -17.14 10.85 -15.62
CA THR A 209 -17.76 10.22 -14.45
C THR A 209 -18.53 11.24 -13.62
N HIS A 210 -19.42 10.75 -12.74
CA HIS A 210 -20.23 11.63 -11.90
C HIS A 210 -19.50 12.16 -10.67
N ARG A 211 -18.62 11.34 -10.06
CA ARG A 211 -18.02 11.63 -8.77
C ARG A 211 -16.66 11.04 -8.59
N PHE A 212 -15.71 11.87 -8.27
CA PHE A 212 -14.40 11.48 -7.77
C PHE A 212 -14.02 12.39 -6.60
N VAL A 213 -13.15 11.91 -5.74
CA VAL A 213 -12.65 12.70 -4.61
C VAL A 213 -11.36 13.42 -4.94
N VAL A 214 -11.11 14.51 -4.23
CA VAL A 214 -9.77 15.08 -4.07
C VAL A 214 -9.20 14.68 -2.71
N GLY A 215 -7.88 14.54 -2.60
CA GLY A 215 -7.21 14.28 -1.34
C GLY A 215 -7.22 15.49 -0.42
N HIS A 216 -7.13 15.25 0.89
CA HIS A 216 -7.01 16.29 1.90
C HIS A 216 -5.85 16.02 2.84
N GLN A 217 -5.20 17.08 3.29
CA GLN A 217 -4.11 17.06 4.26
C GLN A 217 -4.34 18.09 5.36
N LYS A 218 -3.81 17.84 6.53
CA LYS A 218 -3.87 18.78 7.65
C LYS A 218 -2.62 19.66 7.65
N VAL A 219 -2.80 20.97 7.47
CA VAL A 219 -1.72 21.96 7.47
C VAL A 219 -2.06 23.03 8.51
N LYS A 220 -1.19 23.23 9.49
CA LYS A 220 -1.42 24.19 10.60
C LYS A 220 -2.83 24.04 11.21
N ASP A 221 -3.18 22.81 11.56
CA ASP A 221 -4.48 22.42 12.15
C ASP A 221 -5.73 22.67 11.29
N LYS A 222 -5.56 23.01 10.00
CA LYS A 222 -6.66 23.15 9.05
C LYS A 222 -6.60 22.05 8.01
N VAL A 223 -7.73 21.38 7.78
CA VAL A 223 -7.88 20.42 6.68
C VAL A 223 -8.09 21.18 5.38
N GLN A 224 -7.26 20.92 4.39
CA GLN A 224 -7.30 21.54 3.07
C GLN A 224 -7.07 20.53 1.95
N VAL A 225 -7.46 20.88 0.72
CA VAL A 225 -7.25 20.05 -0.46
C VAL A 225 -5.75 19.87 -0.73
N ALA A 226 -5.31 18.62 -0.86
CA ALA A 226 -3.96 18.26 -1.21
C ALA A 226 -3.73 18.41 -2.73
N ARG A 227 -2.63 19.03 -3.12
CA ARG A 227 -2.23 19.22 -4.52
C ARG A 227 -0.76 18.81 -4.70
N PRO A 228 -0.37 18.20 -5.84
CA PRO A 228 -1.21 17.83 -6.99
C PRO A 228 -2.13 16.63 -6.67
N TRP A 229 -3.17 16.45 -7.52
CA TRP A 229 -4.14 15.36 -7.31
C TRP A 229 -3.60 13.99 -7.70
N ALA A 230 -2.82 13.88 -8.75
CA ALA A 230 -2.39 12.60 -9.30
C ALA A 230 -0.88 12.39 -9.18
N ILE A 231 -0.47 11.13 -9.16
CA ILE A 231 0.92 10.72 -9.41
C ILE A 231 1.16 10.68 -10.92
N GLY A 232 2.43 10.87 -11.36
CA GLY A 232 2.79 10.83 -12.77
C GLY A 232 2.43 9.49 -13.43
N ARG A 233 2.19 9.51 -14.75
CA ARG A 233 1.72 8.35 -15.55
C ARG A 233 2.59 7.10 -15.38
N ALA A 234 3.91 7.27 -15.28
CA ALA A 234 4.83 6.16 -15.03
C ALA A 234 4.53 5.38 -13.73
N GLY A 235 3.75 5.97 -12.81
CA GLY A 235 3.31 5.35 -11.55
C GLY A 235 2.02 4.53 -11.66
N ASN A 236 1.36 4.45 -12.82
CA ASN A 236 0.04 3.81 -12.95
C ASN A 236 0.05 2.34 -12.51
N GLY A 237 1.07 1.57 -12.86
CA GLY A 237 1.22 0.18 -12.41
C GLY A 237 1.62 0.03 -10.93
N VAL A 238 1.90 1.11 -10.25
CA VAL A 238 2.40 1.14 -8.87
C VAL A 238 1.37 1.69 -7.91
N GLY A 239 0.60 2.71 -8.33
CA GLY A 239 -0.30 3.43 -7.45
C GLY A 239 -1.35 4.31 -8.13
N GLY A 240 -1.44 4.30 -9.47
CA GLY A 240 -2.26 5.24 -10.23
C GLY A 240 -3.69 4.80 -10.53
N VAL A 241 -4.11 3.60 -10.12
CA VAL A 241 -5.49 3.16 -10.34
C VAL A 241 -6.44 4.00 -9.51
N VAL A 242 -7.49 4.49 -10.15
CA VAL A 242 -8.67 5.10 -9.54
C VAL A 242 -9.81 4.11 -9.61
N SER A 243 -10.52 3.86 -8.51
CA SER A 243 -11.55 2.82 -8.46
C SER A 243 -12.61 3.12 -7.40
N THR A 244 -13.64 2.27 -7.34
CA THR A 244 -14.71 2.30 -6.34
C THR A 244 -14.62 1.11 -5.38
N VAL A 245 -15.28 1.18 -4.22
CA VAL A 245 -15.38 0.01 -3.32
C VAL A 245 -16.08 -1.16 -4.00
N ARG A 246 -17.05 -0.93 -4.89
CA ARG A 246 -17.76 -1.99 -5.61
C ARG A 246 -16.87 -2.75 -6.57
N ASP A 247 -16.05 -2.05 -7.35
CA ASP A 247 -15.11 -2.71 -8.26
C ASP A 247 -14.03 -3.47 -7.49
N LEU A 248 -13.57 -2.93 -6.37
CA LEU A 248 -12.66 -3.67 -5.49
C LEU A 248 -13.31 -4.93 -4.90
N LEU A 249 -14.60 -4.90 -4.55
CA LEU A 249 -15.30 -6.11 -4.11
C LEU A 249 -15.44 -7.15 -5.25
N LYS A 250 -15.71 -6.73 -6.50
CA LYS A 250 -15.68 -7.65 -7.65
C LYS A 250 -14.30 -8.27 -7.81
N TYR A 251 -13.24 -7.46 -7.68
CA TYR A 251 -11.86 -7.92 -7.74
C TYR A 251 -11.50 -8.90 -6.62
N ALA A 252 -11.98 -8.65 -5.38
CA ALA A 252 -11.82 -9.60 -4.27
C ALA A 252 -12.50 -10.94 -4.54
N ARG A 253 -13.76 -10.89 -5.01
CA ARG A 253 -14.54 -12.10 -5.36
C ARG A 253 -13.82 -12.93 -6.42
N PHE A 254 -13.24 -12.27 -7.42
CA PHE A 254 -12.42 -12.94 -8.42
C PHE A 254 -11.20 -13.62 -7.78
N HIS A 255 -10.48 -12.95 -6.88
CA HIS A 255 -9.34 -13.53 -6.17
C HIS A 255 -9.71 -14.68 -5.23
N MET A 256 -10.94 -14.73 -4.72
CA MET A 256 -11.47 -15.83 -3.90
C MET A 256 -12.07 -16.98 -4.72
N SER A 257 -12.27 -16.79 -6.03
CA SER A 257 -12.89 -17.77 -6.92
C SER A 257 -11.90 -18.83 -7.44
N ASN A 258 -12.39 -19.74 -8.26
CA ASN A 258 -11.58 -20.70 -9.02
C ASN A 258 -10.96 -20.10 -10.30
N GLY A 259 -10.91 -18.76 -10.39
CA GLY A 259 -10.41 -18.06 -11.55
C GLY A 259 -11.51 -17.76 -12.57
N LYS A 260 -11.09 -17.21 -13.71
CA LYS A 260 -11.98 -16.92 -14.83
C LYS A 260 -11.29 -17.32 -16.13
N LYS A 261 -12.04 -18.03 -17.00
CA LYS A 261 -11.57 -18.43 -18.33
C LYS A 261 -11.04 -17.21 -19.08
N ASN A 262 -9.93 -17.36 -19.77
CA ASN A 262 -9.21 -16.32 -20.50
C ASN A 262 -8.64 -15.17 -19.66
N VAL A 263 -8.70 -15.25 -18.33
CA VAL A 263 -8.01 -14.34 -17.41
C VAL A 263 -6.89 -15.10 -16.69
N ILE A 264 -7.24 -15.89 -15.69
CA ILE A 264 -6.28 -16.66 -14.90
C ILE A 264 -7.01 -17.79 -14.15
N THR A 265 -6.33 -18.93 -13.96
CA THR A 265 -6.89 -20.06 -13.22
C THR A 265 -6.87 -19.84 -11.71
N GLY A 266 -7.75 -20.56 -10.99
CA GLY A 266 -7.74 -20.58 -9.54
C GLY A 266 -6.42 -21.11 -8.95
N LYS A 267 -5.69 -21.98 -9.66
CA LYS A 267 -4.35 -22.43 -9.27
C LYS A 267 -3.39 -21.24 -9.17
N SER A 268 -3.33 -20.41 -10.18
CA SER A 268 -2.46 -19.22 -10.21
C SER A 268 -2.89 -18.17 -9.18
N LEU A 269 -4.20 -17.94 -8.99
CA LEU A 269 -4.71 -17.07 -7.93
C LEU A 269 -4.30 -17.57 -6.54
N ARG A 270 -4.36 -18.86 -6.28
CA ARG A 270 -3.87 -19.44 -5.02
C ARG A 270 -2.37 -19.30 -4.86
N ALA A 271 -1.59 -19.50 -5.93
CA ALA A 271 -0.15 -19.31 -5.93
C ALA A 271 0.28 -17.88 -5.53
N MET A 272 -0.51 -16.87 -5.89
CA MET A 272 -0.24 -15.48 -5.45
C MET A 272 -0.34 -15.30 -3.94
N ARG A 273 -1.06 -16.15 -3.23
CA ARG A 273 -1.28 -16.11 -1.78
C ARG A 273 -0.36 -17.06 -0.99
N VAL A 274 0.54 -17.75 -1.67
CA VAL A 274 1.60 -18.55 -1.01
C VAL A 274 2.70 -17.60 -0.55
N PRO A 275 3.16 -17.69 0.71
CA PRO A 275 4.28 -16.88 1.20
C PRO A 275 5.53 -17.04 0.35
N GLN A 276 6.14 -15.92 -0.02
CA GLN A 276 7.36 -15.83 -0.83
C GLN A 276 8.50 -15.18 -0.05
N ALA A 277 8.18 -14.26 0.86
CA ALA A 277 9.15 -13.53 1.66
C ALA A 277 8.57 -13.18 3.04
N ASP A 278 9.45 -13.06 4.03
CA ASP A 278 9.13 -12.54 5.36
C ASP A 278 9.19 -11.02 5.33
N ALA A 279 8.02 -10.37 5.44
CA ALA A 279 7.91 -8.92 5.52
C ALA A 279 8.09 -8.40 6.96
N GLY A 280 8.61 -9.21 7.88
CA GLY A 280 8.86 -8.88 9.27
C GLY A 280 7.56 -8.54 10.01
N PRO A 281 7.51 -7.39 10.69
CA PRO A 281 6.31 -7.01 11.45
C PRO A 281 5.02 -6.88 10.63
N ARG A 282 5.12 -6.84 9.30
CA ARG A 282 3.95 -6.79 8.40
C ARG A 282 3.38 -8.17 8.08
N GLY A 283 4.02 -9.25 8.55
CA GLY A 283 3.64 -10.63 8.27
C GLY A 283 4.41 -11.19 7.07
N LEU A 284 3.76 -11.98 6.25
CA LEU A 284 4.36 -12.62 5.08
C LEU A 284 3.95 -11.89 3.80
N MET A 285 4.80 -11.98 2.79
CA MET A 285 4.52 -11.43 1.46
C MET A 285 4.35 -12.57 0.46
N GLY A 286 3.20 -12.64 -0.20
CA GLY A 286 2.96 -13.45 -1.39
C GLY A 286 3.34 -12.68 -2.66
N ILE A 287 2.84 -13.11 -3.80
CA ILE A 287 2.93 -12.30 -5.03
C ILE A 287 1.95 -11.13 -4.88
N THR A 288 2.49 -9.96 -4.55
CA THR A 288 1.80 -8.68 -4.31
C THR A 288 0.86 -8.59 -3.09
N TRP A 289 0.50 -9.69 -2.46
CA TRP A 289 -0.40 -9.70 -1.31
C TRP A 289 0.37 -9.81 0.00
N PHE A 290 0.08 -8.94 0.96
CA PHE A 290 0.42 -9.17 2.35
C PHE A 290 -0.45 -10.30 2.90
N ILE A 291 0.17 -11.27 3.56
CA ILE A 291 -0.50 -12.41 4.16
C ILE A 291 -0.33 -12.31 5.67
N ARG A 292 -1.45 -12.27 6.38
CA ARG A 292 -1.48 -12.16 7.84
C ARG A 292 -2.35 -13.25 8.42
N LYS A 293 -2.02 -13.67 9.64
CA LYS A 293 -2.86 -14.53 10.46
C LYS A 293 -3.52 -13.72 11.58
N ALA A 294 -4.79 -13.99 11.82
CA ALA A 294 -5.54 -13.52 13.00
C ALA A 294 -6.39 -14.69 13.48
N ALA A 295 -6.02 -15.31 14.59
CA ALA A 295 -6.50 -16.66 14.97
C ALA A 295 -6.36 -17.63 13.77
N ASP A 296 -7.42 -18.32 13.40
CA ASP A 296 -7.43 -19.28 12.28
C ASP A 296 -7.61 -18.60 10.90
N LEU A 297 -7.86 -17.30 10.87
CA LEU A 297 -8.10 -16.57 9.62
C LEU A 297 -6.80 -16.31 8.86
N THR A 298 -6.81 -16.58 7.56
CA THR A 298 -5.76 -16.15 6.63
C THR A 298 -6.24 -14.93 5.84
N ILE A 299 -5.63 -13.79 6.11
CA ILE A 299 -6.02 -12.50 5.55
C ILE A 299 -5.04 -12.12 4.45
N CYS A 300 -5.54 -11.94 3.23
CA CYS A 300 -4.80 -11.38 2.12
C CYS A 300 -5.16 -9.90 1.98
N ALA A 301 -4.18 -9.01 2.06
CA ALA A 301 -4.43 -7.58 2.15
C ALA A 301 -3.43 -6.75 1.32
N HIS A 302 -3.85 -5.55 0.94
CA HIS A 302 -2.96 -4.50 0.51
C HIS A 302 -3.51 -3.13 0.91
N GLY A 303 -2.66 -2.25 1.40
CA GLY A 303 -3.00 -0.86 1.65
C GLY A 303 -2.64 0.03 0.47
N GLY A 304 -3.21 1.21 0.42
CA GLY A 304 -2.89 2.23 -0.57
C GLY A 304 -2.76 3.62 0.04
N ALA A 305 -1.88 4.42 -0.52
CA ALA A 305 -1.71 5.81 -0.17
C ALA A 305 -1.31 6.61 -1.41
N THR A 306 -1.95 7.75 -1.59
CA THR A 306 -1.55 8.81 -2.50
C THR A 306 -1.59 10.13 -1.74
N ASN A 307 -1.44 11.25 -2.42
CA ASN A 307 -1.48 12.56 -1.81
C ASN A 307 -2.88 12.87 -1.24
N GLY A 308 -3.02 12.81 0.08
CA GLY A 308 -4.28 13.06 0.77
C GLY A 308 -5.34 11.97 0.61
N GLN A 309 -5.00 10.76 0.19
CA GLN A 309 -5.93 9.63 0.11
C GLN A 309 -5.31 8.36 0.69
N LYS A 310 -6.09 7.61 1.46
CA LYS A 310 -5.68 6.32 2.05
C LYS A 310 -6.74 5.27 1.75
N ALA A 311 -6.27 4.08 1.44
CA ALA A 311 -7.10 2.93 1.11
C ALA A 311 -6.62 1.68 1.85
N TYR A 312 -7.53 0.81 2.21
CA TYR A 312 -7.19 -0.52 2.69
C TYR A 312 -8.17 -1.54 2.09
N PHE A 313 -7.62 -2.61 1.57
CA PHE A 313 -8.35 -3.65 0.89
C PHE A 313 -7.86 -5.00 1.37
N PHE A 314 -8.79 -5.86 1.79
CA PHE A 314 -8.44 -7.22 2.19
C PHE A 314 -9.57 -8.19 1.91
N PHE A 315 -9.22 -9.47 1.84
CA PHE A 315 -10.16 -10.56 1.75
C PHE A 315 -9.66 -11.77 2.53
N ILE A 316 -10.62 -12.61 2.93
CA ILE A 316 -10.42 -13.85 3.69
C ILE A 316 -11.06 -14.96 2.86
N PRO A 317 -10.26 -15.70 2.06
CA PRO A 317 -10.80 -16.67 1.09
C PRO A 317 -11.69 -17.74 1.73
N ASP A 318 -11.26 -18.30 2.85
CA ASP A 318 -11.94 -19.40 3.54
C ASP A 318 -13.29 -18.98 4.13
N GLU A 319 -13.47 -17.68 4.38
CA GLU A 319 -14.70 -17.10 4.91
C GLU A 319 -15.60 -16.46 3.83
N ASN A 320 -15.17 -16.47 2.57
CA ASN A 320 -15.84 -15.74 1.49
C ASN A 320 -16.17 -14.29 1.90
N PHE A 321 -15.16 -13.62 2.49
CA PHE A 321 -15.27 -12.27 3.02
C PHE A 321 -14.29 -11.33 2.34
N ALA A 322 -14.74 -10.12 2.02
CA ALA A 322 -13.86 -9.03 1.60
C ALA A 322 -14.31 -7.69 2.15
N LEU A 323 -13.37 -6.78 2.34
CA LEU A 323 -13.64 -5.40 2.71
C LEU A 323 -12.71 -4.45 1.94
N ALA A 324 -13.31 -3.42 1.37
CA ALA A 324 -12.61 -2.26 0.82
C ALA A 324 -13.04 -1.00 1.58
N ILE A 325 -12.09 -0.19 2.02
CA ILE A 325 -12.32 1.12 2.61
C ILE A 325 -11.40 2.16 1.98
N LEU A 326 -11.98 3.24 1.52
CA LEU A 326 -11.33 4.32 0.78
C LEU A 326 -11.62 5.64 1.48
N THR A 327 -10.60 6.45 1.68
CA THR A 327 -10.71 7.74 2.38
C THR A 327 -10.00 8.84 1.61
N ASN A 328 -10.47 10.06 1.70
CA ASN A 328 -9.87 11.21 1.05
C ASN A 328 -9.13 12.15 2.02
N SER A 329 -8.40 11.58 2.97
CA SER A 329 -7.55 12.32 3.89
C SER A 329 -6.27 11.55 4.24
N ASP A 330 -5.18 12.25 4.55
CA ASP A 330 -3.95 11.63 5.07
C ASP A 330 -4.18 10.93 6.41
N ASP A 331 -5.06 11.44 7.27
CA ASP A 331 -5.46 10.82 8.54
C ASP A 331 -6.41 9.61 8.35
N GLY A 332 -6.87 9.38 7.13
CA GLY A 332 -7.72 8.24 6.76
C GLY A 332 -7.06 6.87 7.05
N GLY A 333 -5.74 6.81 7.13
CA GLY A 333 -5.02 5.59 7.52
C GLY A 333 -5.39 5.06 8.91
N ILE A 334 -5.72 5.95 9.85
CA ILE A 334 -6.18 5.59 11.19
C ILE A 334 -7.59 4.98 11.09
N ILE A 335 -8.47 5.58 10.28
CA ILE A 335 -9.83 5.05 10.04
C ILE A 335 -9.74 3.65 9.43
N THR A 336 -8.93 3.47 8.39
CA THR A 336 -8.81 2.17 7.70
C THR A 336 -8.34 1.08 8.66
N THR A 337 -7.39 1.38 9.55
CA THR A 337 -6.89 0.44 10.56
C THR A 337 -7.97 0.11 11.60
N ASN A 338 -8.69 1.11 12.10
CA ASN A 338 -9.73 0.91 13.10
C ASN A 338 -10.93 0.13 12.54
N VAL A 339 -11.31 0.40 11.28
CA VAL A 339 -12.38 -0.34 10.59
C VAL A 339 -11.96 -1.79 10.31
N PHE A 340 -10.72 -2.03 9.90
CA PHE A 340 -10.17 -3.38 9.75
C PHE A 340 -10.31 -4.19 11.05
N ASN A 341 -9.84 -3.65 12.18
CA ASN A 341 -9.95 -4.31 13.48
C ASN A 341 -11.42 -4.53 13.89
N SER A 342 -12.28 -3.53 13.65
CA SER A 342 -13.72 -3.64 13.96
C SER A 342 -14.40 -4.70 13.08
N ALA A 343 -14.01 -4.86 11.83
CA ALA A 343 -14.55 -5.88 10.94
C ALA A 343 -14.18 -7.29 11.42
N LEU A 344 -12.94 -7.51 11.85
CA LEU A 344 -12.54 -8.79 12.44
C LEU A 344 -13.33 -9.12 13.72
N ASP A 345 -13.52 -8.14 14.60
CA ASP A 345 -14.31 -8.33 15.84
C ASP A 345 -15.79 -8.60 15.53
N ILE A 346 -16.42 -7.81 14.63
CA ILE A 346 -17.86 -7.87 14.35
C ILE A 346 -18.24 -9.11 13.55
N TYR A 347 -17.43 -9.51 12.56
CA TYR A 347 -17.76 -10.61 11.65
C TYR A 347 -17.24 -11.95 12.13
N PHE A 348 -16.10 -11.96 12.85
CA PHE A 348 -15.38 -13.19 13.21
C PHE A 348 -15.06 -13.34 14.69
N VAL A 349 -15.49 -12.38 15.53
CA VAL A 349 -15.21 -12.39 16.99
C VAL A 349 -13.71 -12.56 17.26
N THR A 350 -12.89 -11.95 16.39
CA THR A 350 -11.44 -12.08 16.41
C THR A 350 -10.80 -10.70 16.57
N LYS A 351 -9.77 -10.61 17.42
CA LYS A 351 -9.00 -9.39 17.64
C LYS A 351 -7.53 -9.64 17.31
N ILE A 352 -6.90 -8.63 16.71
CA ILE A 352 -5.44 -8.64 16.63
C ILE A 352 -4.91 -8.21 18.00
N GLU A 353 -4.29 -9.16 18.68
CA GLU A 353 -3.66 -8.88 19.96
C GLU A 353 -2.38 -8.06 19.74
N LEU A 354 -2.27 -6.99 20.51
CA LEU A 354 -1.02 -6.23 20.55
C LEU A 354 -0.02 -6.96 21.48
N PRO A 355 1.26 -6.99 21.11
CA PRO A 355 2.26 -7.65 21.91
C PRO A 355 2.43 -6.94 23.28
N LYS A 356 2.71 -7.73 24.32
CA LYS A 356 3.00 -7.21 25.66
C LYS A 356 4.37 -6.54 25.67
N LEU A 357 4.43 -5.33 26.23
CA LEU A 357 5.67 -4.58 26.34
C LEU A 357 6.62 -5.23 27.36
N ILE A 358 7.90 -5.23 27.02
CA ILE A 358 8.98 -5.64 27.93
C ILE A 358 9.72 -4.43 28.50
N LYS A 359 10.25 -4.58 29.71
CA LYS A 359 11.14 -3.57 30.30
C LYS A 359 12.54 -3.72 29.69
N THR A 360 13.01 -2.71 29.00
CA THR A 360 14.35 -2.68 28.40
C THR A 360 15.21 -1.67 29.15
N PRO A 361 16.35 -2.09 29.74
CA PRO A 361 17.26 -1.19 30.41
C PRO A 361 17.80 -0.08 29.50
N THR A 362 18.07 1.09 30.05
CA THR A 362 18.51 2.26 29.28
C THR A 362 19.84 2.03 28.55
N ASN A 363 20.77 1.27 29.13
CA ASN A 363 22.02 0.89 28.47
C ASN A 363 21.78 0.02 27.24
N GLU A 364 20.79 -0.87 27.25
CA GLU A 364 20.38 -1.64 26.08
C GLU A 364 19.73 -0.74 25.00
N LEU A 365 18.85 0.20 25.41
CA LEU A 365 18.23 1.15 24.48
C LEU A 365 19.27 2.00 23.72
N ARG A 366 20.37 2.36 24.39
CA ARG A 366 21.46 3.16 23.77
C ARG A 366 22.10 2.47 22.55
N LYS A 367 22.06 1.15 22.45
CA LYS A 367 22.57 0.40 21.30
C LYS A 367 21.84 0.70 20.00
N PHE A 368 20.58 1.14 20.07
CA PHE A 368 19.71 1.45 18.94
C PHE A 368 19.71 2.93 18.55
N VAL A 369 20.35 3.78 19.35
CA VAL A 369 20.49 5.22 19.06
C VAL A 369 21.26 5.42 17.76
N GLY A 370 20.83 6.39 16.96
CA GLY A 370 21.51 6.77 15.73
C GLY A 370 20.56 7.34 14.70
N ARG A 371 21.14 7.69 13.55
CA ARG A 371 20.41 8.16 12.37
C ARG A 371 20.16 7.01 11.41
N TYR A 372 18.92 6.96 10.92
CA TYR A 372 18.45 5.94 10.00
C TYR A 372 17.86 6.60 8.76
N ARG A 373 18.16 6.04 7.57
CA ARG A 373 17.73 6.62 6.31
C ARG A 373 17.48 5.58 5.22
N ILE A 374 16.46 5.84 4.40
CA ILE A 374 16.27 5.22 3.09
C ILE A 374 15.64 6.23 2.13
N GLY A 375 16.29 6.51 1.00
CA GLY A 375 15.77 7.49 0.03
C GLY A 375 15.50 8.85 0.70
N THR A 376 14.24 9.28 0.64
CA THR A 376 13.74 10.55 1.21
C THR A 376 13.27 10.43 2.67
N GLU A 377 13.20 9.22 3.22
CA GLU A 377 12.84 9.01 4.63
C GLU A 377 14.09 9.02 5.52
N CYS A 378 14.09 9.89 6.54
CA CYS A 378 15.19 10.05 7.48
C CYS A 378 14.67 10.35 8.88
N PHE A 379 15.32 9.80 9.90
CA PHE A 379 15.01 10.08 11.30
C PHE A 379 16.16 9.74 12.24
N ASP A 380 16.15 10.36 13.42
CA ASP A 380 17.01 10.02 14.54
C ASP A 380 16.25 9.20 15.58
N LEU A 381 16.86 8.15 16.12
CA LEU A 381 16.41 7.49 17.33
C LEU A 381 17.24 8.00 18.50
N LYS A 382 16.57 8.43 19.58
CA LYS A 382 17.16 8.89 20.83
C LYS A 382 16.53 8.14 21.99
N VAL A 383 17.18 8.14 23.16
CA VAL A 383 16.62 7.57 24.40
C VAL A 383 16.04 8.65 25.28
N LYS A 384 14.82 8.46 25.77
CA LYS A 384 14.20 9.27 26.83
C LYS A 384 13.47 8.35 27.82
N GLY A 385 14.01 8.23 29.03
CA GLY A 385 13.51 7.28 30.01
C GLY A 385 13.60 5.84 29.51
N LYS A 386 12.47 5.14 29.49
CA LYS A 386 12.35 3.74 29.07
C LYS A 386 11.93 3.55 27.60
N TYR A 387 12.02 4.60 26.78
CA TYR A 387 11.55 4.59 25.38
C TYR A 387 12.65 4.98 24.41
N LEU A 388 12.58 4.45 23.19
CA LEU A 388 13.19 5.04 22.01
C LEU A 388 12.27 6.13 21.47
N ILE A 389 12.84 7.29 21.17
CA ILE A 389 12.11 8.43 20.60
C ILE A 389 12.53 8.58 19.15
N TYR A 390 11.57 8.43 18.26
CA TYR A 390 11.71 8.66 16.84
C TYR A 390 11.55 10.16 16.56
N HIS A 391 12.55 10.76 15.98
CA HIS A 391 12.57 12.16 15.55
C HIS A 391 12.62 12.22 14.02
N HIS A 392 11.51 12.49 13.39
CA HIS A 392 11.42 12.65 11.94
C HIS A 392 12.27 13.80 11.44
N ILE A 393 13.00 13.57 10.34
CA ILE A 393 13.80 14.58 9.62
C ILE A 393 13.20 14.69 8.21
N PRO A 394 12.38 15.70 7.93
CA PRO A 394 11.76 15.86 6.62
C PRO A 394 12.82 16.23 5.57
N LEU A 395 12.85 15.50 4.46
CA LEU A 395 13.78 15.73 3.36
C LEU A 395 13.11 16.28 2.09
N GLY A 396 11.77 16.34 2.05
CA GLY A 396 11.02 16.70 0.85
C GLY A 396 11.02 15.62 -0.22
N GLY A 397 10.68 15.97 -1.46
CA GLY A 397 10.74 15.04 -2.60
C GLY A 397 9.49 14.21 -2.85
N PHE A 398 8.38 14.49 -2.18
CA PHE A 398 7.07 13.90 -2.44
C PHE A 398 5.97 14.97 -2.25
N PRO A 399 4.97 15.04 -3.13
CA PRO A 399 4.63 14.15 -4.26
C PRO A 399 5.47 14.36 -5.53
N THR A 400 6.29 15.39 -5.59
CA THR A 400 7.24 15.63 -6.70
C THR A 400 8.65 15.82 -6.15
N PRO A 401 9.71 15.61 -6.95
CA PRO A 401 11.10 15.81 -6.52
C PRO A 401 11.39 17.21 -5.97
N ASP A 402 10.72 18.22 -6.50
CA ASP A 402 10.91 19.63 -6.13
C ASP A 402 10.04 20.04 -4.92
N THR A 403 9.22 19.15 -4.40
CA THR A 403 8.41 19.41 -3.21
C THR A 403 9.33 19.67 -2.02
N PRO A 404 9.26 20.86 -1.39
CA PRO A 404 10.12 21.17 -0.24
C PRO A 404 9.80 20.28 0.96
N PRO A 405 10.73 20.18 1.91
CA PRO A 405 10.44 19.49 3.17
C PRO A 405 9.20 20.04 3.86
N GLY A 406 8.26 19.16 4.17
CA GLY A 406 7.10 19.51 5.01
C GLY A 406 7.51 19.71 6.48
N PRO A 407 6.54 20.01 7.38
CA PRO A 407 6.82 20.08 8.81
C PRO A 407 7.26 18.70 9.33
N ALA A 408 8.18 18.71 10.30
CA ALA A 408 8.56 17.49 11.00
C ALA A 408 7.36 16.94 11.77
N MET A 409 7.19 15.62 11.75
CA MET A 409 6.22 14.95 12.61
C MET A 409 6.60 15.14 14.08
N PRO A 410 5.64 15.21 15.02
CA PRO A 410 5.94 15.20 16.44
C PRO A 410 6.80 14.00 16.84
N PRO A 411 7.69 14.14 17.83
CA PRO A 411 8.47 13.02 18.33
C PRO A 411 7.56 11.89 18.82
N MET A 412 7.86 10.64 18.42
CA MET A 412 7.03 9.47 18.74
C MET A 412 7.82 8.46 19.57
N ARG A 413 7.15 7.87 20.55
CA ARG A 413 7.72 6.84 21.42
C ARG A 413 7.59 5.47 20.77
N PHE A 414 8.67 4.68 20.89
CA PHE A 414 8.67 3.25 20.61
C PHE A 414 9.10 2.48 21.87
N ALA A 415 8.46 1.35 22.12
CA ALA A 415 8.80 0.43 23.20
C ALA A 415 9.07 -0.95 22.67
N PHE A 416 9.94 -1.69 23.35
CA PHE A 416 10.22 -3.09 23.00
C PHE A 416 9.10 -4.01 23.49
N TYR A 417 8.80 -5.03 22.69
CA TYR A 417 7.93 -6.14 23.07
C TYR A 417 8.62 -7.50 22.94
N GLU A 418 9.74 -7.53 22.23
CA GLU A 418 10.63 -8.68 22.07
C GLU A 418 12.03 -8.16 21.75
N LYS A 419 13.05 -9.04 21.78
CA LYS A 419 14.40 -8.68 21.34
C LYS A 419 14.36 -8.17 19.90
N ASP A 420 14.97 -7.00 19.67
CA ASP A 420 15.03 -6.30 18.39
C ASP A 420 13.65 -5.96 17.75
N LYS A 421 12.54 -6.09 18.50
CA LYS A 421 11.19 -5.76 18.00
C LYS A 421 10.53 -4.69 18.85
N VAL A 422 9.95 -3.69 18.20
CA VAL A 422 9.36 -2.53 18.84
C VAL A 422 7.95 -2.23 18.32
N ILE A 423 7.17 -1.53 19.14
CA ILE A 423 5.85 -1.03 18.80
C ILE A 423 5.79 0.49 19.04
N GLY A 424 5.20 1.21 18.11
CA GLY A 424 4.90 2.63 18.26
C GLY A 424 3.78 2.88 19.26
N LEU A 425 3.93 3.90 20.09
CA LEU A 425 2.98 4.25 21.15
C LEU A 425 2.17 5.51 20.84
N ASP A 426 2.63 6.32 19.88
CA ASP A 426 2.04 7.61 19.53
C ASP A 426 1.63 7.65 18.06
N GLU A 427 0.59 8.39 17.72
CA GLU A 427 0.18 8.64 16.33
C GLU A 427 1.28 9.40 15.56
N PRO A 428 1.44 9.15 14.25
CA PRO A 428 0.67 8.24 13.42
C PRO A 428 1.16 6.77 13.46
N TYR A 429 2.21 6.44 14.22
CA TYR A 429 2.76 5.08 14.34
C TYR A 429 2.18 4.28 15.51
N LYS A 430 1.11 4.73 16.15
CA LYS A 430 0.47 3.99 17.24
C LYS A 430 0.10 2.57 16.80
N ASN A 431 0.55 1.59 17.57
CA ASN A 431 0.40 0.16 17.28
C ASN A 431 1.14 -0.35 16.03
N ALA A 432 1.92 0.49 15.36
CA ALA A 432 2.76 0.04 14.28
C ALA A 432 3.96 -0.75 14.84
N LEU A 433 4.17 -1.95 14.29
CA LEU A 433 5.29 -2.78 14.67
C LEU A 433 6.51 -2.44 13.80
N GLY A 434 7.69 -2.50 14.42
CA GLY A 434 8.98 -2.34 13.77
C GLY A 434 9.99 -3.38 14.28
N ASP A 435 11.04 -3.61 13.51
CA ASP A 435 12.13 -4.52 13.91
C ASP A 435 13.51 -3.97 13.52
N PHE A 436 14.49 -4.33 14.33
CA PHE A 436 15.89 -4.03 14.07
C PHE A 436 16.58 -5.23 13.46
N ILE A 437 17.30 -5.02 12.36
CA ILE A 437 17.95 -6.06 11.59
C ILE A 437 19.45 -5.96 11.78
N ARG A 438 20.09 -7.09 12.10
CA ARG A 438 21.52 -7.21 12.33
C ARG A 438 22.19 -7.98 11.22
N ASP A 439 23.49 -7.71 11.02
CA ASP A 439 24.34 -8.53 10.17
C ASP A 439 24.74 -9.85 10.87
N GLU A 440 25.45 -10.70 10.14
CA GLU A 440 25.96 -12.00 10.64
C GLU A 440 26.90 -11.87 11.84
N LYS A 441 27.51 -10.70 12.04
CA LYS A 441 28.35 -10.39 13.20
C LYS A 441 27.57 -9.76 14.37
N GLY A 442 26.23 -9.71 14.28
CA GLY A 442 25.36 -9.17 15.30
C GLY A 442 25.31 -7.62 15.35
N ARG A 443 25.94 -6.92 14.40
CA ARG A 443 25.95 -5.46 14.35
C ARG A 443 24.65 -4.94 13.75
N LEU A 444 24.05 -3.95 14.41
CA LEU A 444 22.82 -3.31 13.97
C LEU A 444 23.01 -2.58 12.63
N GLN A 445 22.26 -2.99 11.61
CA GLN A 445 22.35 -2.45 10.27
C GLN A 445 21.12 -1.62 9.87
N PHE A 446 19.92 -2.10 10.20
CA PHE A 446 18.67 -1.46 9.76
C PHE A 446 17.65 -1.38 10.88
N PHE A 447 16.78 -0.38 10.78
CA PHE A 447 15.51 -0.36 11.47
C PHE A 447 14.38 -0.37 10.43
N ARG A 448 13.56 -1.42 10.47
CA ARG A 448 12.42 -1.56 9.57
C ARG A 448 11.15 -1.08 10.28
N VAL A 449 10.59 0.01 9.79
CA VAL A 449 9.34 0.62 10.26
C VAL A 449 8.58 1.17 9.05
N GLY A 450 7.24 1.22 9.12
CA GLY A 450 6.45 1.65 7.95
C GLY A 450 6.61 0.73 6.71
N GLY A 451 7.28 -0.42 6.87
CA GLY A 451 7.57 -1.37 5.80
C GLY A 451 8.83 -1.05 5.00
N ARG A 452 9.68 -0.12 5.45
CA ARG A 452 10.98 0.18 4.84
C ARG A 452 12.10 -0.12 5.83
N ALA A 453 13.16 -0.75 5.34
CA ALA A 453 14.35 -1.02 6.12
C ALA A 453 15.34 0.15 5.95
N HIS A 454 15.33 1.06 6.93
CA HIS A 454 16.18 2.24 6.97
C HIS A 454 17.57 1.86 7.47
N GLN A 455 18.59 2.15 6.68
CA GLN A 455 19.98 1.87 7.04
C GLN A 455 20.43 2.79 8.17
N LYS A 456 21.11 2.25 9.16
CA LYS A 456 21.80 3.01 10.21
C LYS A 456 23.04 3.68 9.59
N ILE A 457 23.07 5.00 9.55
CA ILE A 457 24.17 5.77 8.92
C ILE A 457 25.01 6.56 9.92
N ARG A 458 24.62 6.60 11.18
CA ARG A 458 25.34 7.27 12.25
C ARG A 458 25.01 6.65 13.61
#